data_25473b6ecf17b9e921ef502bb7283926
#
_entry.id   25473b6ecf17b9e921ef502bb7283926
#
_cell.length_a   1.000
_cell.length_b   1.000
_cell.length_c   1.000
_cell.angle_alpha   90.00
_cell.angle_beta   90.00
_cell.angle_gamma   90.00
#
_symmetry.space_group_name_H-M   'P 1'
#
loop_
_entity.id
_entity.type
_entity.pdbx_description
1 polymer ?
#
loop_
_entity_poly.entity_id
_entity_poly.type
_entity_poly.pdbx_seq_one_letter_code
_entity_poly.pdbx_strand_id
1 'polypeptide(L)'
;MHNAIIAEMKQKMDKSVEHFKDEIASLRTGRATPSLVDSIVVEYYGQSMPMLQVASISVPTPQMIVIQPWDKGALEAIQKAILQSPLGIAPIVDKDTVRLSMPALTEERRLGLIKVLDQKVEEAKIAIRQEREDAIKKTQKLKEDSEIREDDFFRAKTEIQKIVDEFNNEKIKAARDKKEKEILSS
;
A
#
# COMPACT_ATOMS: atom_id res chain seq x y z
N MET A 1 10.85 28.66 17.80
CA MET A 1 10.27 27.61 18.67
C MET A 1 9.07 26.93 18.02
N HIS A 2 8.02 27.63 17.61
CA HIS A 2 6.85 27.00 16.96
C HIS A 2 7.18 26.22 15.65
N ASN A 3 8.20 26.65 14.88
CA ASN A 3 8.63 25.91 13.68
C ASN A 3 9.11 24.48 13.99
N ALA A 4 9.70 24.23 15.17
CA ALA A 4 10.11 22.90 15.58
C ALA A 4 8.89 22.00 15.85
N ILE A 5 7.83 22.56 16.47
CA ILE A 5 6.56 21.84 16.70
C ILE A 5 5.89 21.48 15.38
N ILE A 6 5.88 22.41 14.42
CA ILE A 6 5.32 22.17 13.08
C ILE A 6 6.11 21.10 12.34
N ALA A 7 7.44 21.12 12.43
CA ALA A 7 8.29 20.11 11.81
C ALA A 7 8.08 18.71 12.44
N GLU A 8 7.97 18.63 13.77
CA GLU A 8 7.65 17.38 14.49
C GLU A 8 6.28 16.84 14.08
N MET A 9 5.26 17.70 14.06
CA MET A 9 3.91 17.35 13.61
C MET A 9 3.94 16.78 12.17
N LYS A 10 4.60 17.49 11.23
CA LYS A 10 4.72 17.05 9.84
C LYS A 10 5.36 15.67 9.72
N GLN A 11 6.43 15.42 10.47
CA GLN A 11 7.10 14.12 10.50
C GLN A 11 6.19 13.00 11.00
N LYS A 12 5.39 13.27 12.02
CA LYS A 12 4.41 12.30 12.55
C LYS A 12 3.28 12.05 11.58
N MET A 13 2.77 13.11 10.92
CA MET A 13 1.76 12.97 9.88
C MET A 13 2.29 12.17 8.67
N ASP A 14 3.55 12.36 8.25
CA ASP A 14 4.17 11.55 7.20
C ASP A 14 4.19 10.06 7.58
N LYS A 15 4.56 9.72 8.80
CA LYS A 15 4.50 8.33 9.30
C LYS A 15 3.09 7.75 9.27
N SER A 16 2.09 8.54 9.67
CA SER A 16 0.68 8.12 9.62
C SER A 16 0.21 7.86 8.20
N VAL A 17 0.64 8.67 7.23
CA VAL A 17 0.34 8.46 5.81
C VAL A 17 1.08 7.24 5.24
N GLU A 18 2.33 6.99 5.64
CA GLU A 18 3.06 5.78 5.25
C GLU A 18 2.36 4.53 5.78
N HIS A 19 2.01 4.51 7.07
CA HIS A 19 1.24 3.42 7.66
C HIS A 19 -0.08 3.18 6.93
N PHE A 20 -0.83 4.24 6.62
CA PHE A 20 -2.05 4.14 5.83
C PHE A 20 -1.80 3.52 4.45
N LYS A 21 -0.74 3.94 3.75
CA LYS A 21 -0.37 3.37 2.45
C LYS A 21 -0.04 1.89 2.54
N ASP A 22 0.65 1.46 3.57
CA ASP A 22 0.99 0.05 3.80
C ASP A 22 -0.28 -0.78 4.09
N GLU A 23 -1.18 -0.25 4.92
CA GLU A 23 -2.46 -0.91 5.20
C GLU A 23 -3.31 -1.09 3.94
N ILE A 24 -3.47 -0.05 3.13
CA ILE A 24 -4.24 -0.18 1.88
C ILE A 24 -3.51 -1.00 0.81
N ALA A 25 -2.18 -1.06 0.82
CA ALA A 25 -1.41 -1.94 -0.06
C ALA A 25 -1.69 -3.41 0.24
N SER A 26 -1.91 -3.77 1.51
CA SER A 26 -2.24 -5.13 1.94
C SER A 26 -3.63 -5.61 1.46
N LEU A 27 -4.52 -4.70 1.06
CA LEU A 27 -5.83 -5.05 0.52
C LEU A 27 -5.66 -5.77 -0.82
N ARG A 28 -5.93 -7.08 -0.81
CA ARG A 28 -5.84 -7.94 -2.01
C ARG A 28 -6.97 -7.59 -2.98
N THR A 29 -6.63 -6.90 -4.04
CA THR A 29 -7.57 -6.47 -5.09
C THR A 29 -7.84 -7.53 -6.15
N GLY A 30 -7.29 -8.75 -6.01
CA GLY A 30 -7.37 -9.76 -7.06
C GLY A 30 -6.51 -9.46 -8.28
N ARG A 31 -5.79 -8.34 -8.29
CA ARG A 31 -4.94 -7.96 -9.40
C ARG A 31 -3.65 -8.78 -9.40
N ALA A 32 -3.28 -9.26 -10.57
CA ALA A 32 -2.01 -9.90 -10.81
C ALA A 32 -0.86 -8.90 -10.62
N THR A 33 0.10 -9.23 -9.75
CA THR A 33 1.35 -8.48 -9.57
C THR A 33 2.50 -9.47 -9.54
N PRO A 34 3.69 -9.16 -10.06
CA PRO A 34 4.85 -10.04 -10.00
C PRO A 34 5.20 -10.44 -8.57
N SER A 35 5.01 -9.53 -7.60
CA SER A 35 5.29 -9.78 -6.17
C SER A 35 4.48 -10.90 -5.53
N LEU A 36 3.41 -11.37 -6.18
CA LEU A 36 2.65 -12.54 -5.71
C LEU A 36 3.42 -13.84 -5.86
N VAL A 37 4.33 -13.91 -6.82
CA VAL A 37 5.03 -15.15 -7.19
C VAL A 37 6.55 -15.05 -7.09
N ASP A 38 7.14 -13.86 -7.05
CA ASP A 38 8.59 -13.64 -7.05
C ASP A 38 9.31 -14.28 -5.86
N SER A 39 8.67 -14.30 -4.70
CA SER A 39 9.18 -14.87 -3.46
C SER A 39 8.92 -16.38 -3.28
N ILE A 40 8.16 -17.01 -4.19
CA ILE A 40 7.90 -18.45 -4.13
C ILE A 40 9.22 -19.21 -4.35
N VAL A 41 9.52 -20.11 -3.43
CA VAL A 41 10.73 -20.94 -3.51
C VAL A 41 10.46 -22.15 -4.42
N VAL A 42 11.28 -22.30 -5.42
CA VAL A 42 11.26 -23.42 -6.38
C VAL A 42 12.41 -24.36 -6.08
N GLU A 43 12.12 -25.65 -5.95
CA GLU A 43 13.15 -26.69 -5.83
C GLU A 43 13.54 -27.17 -7.22
N TYR A 44 14.73 -26.81 -7.67
CA TYR A 44 15.24 -27.17 -8.98
C TYR A 44 16.71 -27.61 -8.91
N TYR A 45 17.04 -28.75 -9.52
CA TYR A 45 18.36 -29.42 -9.41
C TYR A 45 18.86 -29.61 -7.96
N GLY A 46 17.95 -29.89 -7.02
CA GLY A 46 18.29 -30.11 -5.61
C GLY A 46 18.64 -28.83 -4.85
N GLN A 47 18.40 -27.67 -5.44
CA GLN A 47 18.58 -26.36 -4.81
C GLN A 47 17.26 -25.64 -4.69
N SER A 48 17.06 -24.97 -3.55
CA SER A 48 15.90 -24.10 -3.32
C SER A 48 16.26 -22.67 -3.71
N MET A 49 15.56 -22.12 -4.67
CA MET A 49 15.83 -20.75 -5.15
C MET A 49 14.53 -19.98 -5.42
N PRO A 50 14.53 -18.63 -5.28
CA PRO A 50 13.36 -17.81 -5.56
C PRO A 50 12.94 -17.93 -7.03
N MET A 51 11.64 -17.78 -7.30
CA MET A 51 11.07 -17.83 -8.66
C MET A 51 11.79 -16.93 -9.66
N LEU A 52 12.19 -15.72 -9.24
CA LEU A 52 12.91 -14.75 -10.08
C LEU A 52 14.26 -15.26 -10.61
N GLN A 53 14.87 -16.25 -9.94
CA GLN A 53 16.13 -16.85 -10.39
C GLN A 53 15.93 -17.94 -11.45
N VAL A 54 14.76 -18.58 -11.46
CA VAL A 54 14.42 -19.69 -12.36
C VAL A 54 13.59 -19.26 -13.55
N ALA A 55 12.90 -18.12 -13.49
CA ALA A 55 11.96 -17.69 -14.51
C ALA A 55 11.84 -16.17 -14.65
N SER A 56 11.42 -15.73 -15.82
CA SER A 56 10.90 -14.38 -16.06
C SER A 56 9.42 -14.30 -15.71
N ILE A 57 9.00 -13.26 -15.03
CA ILE A 57 7.62 -13.02 -14.61
C ILE A 57 7.09 -11.81 -15.35
N SER A 58 5.97 -11.95 -16.04
CA SER A 58 5.28 -10.87 -16.75
C SER A 58 3.79 -10.86 -16.42
N VAL A 59 3.17 -9.68 -16.51
CA VAL A 59 1.74 -9.46 -16.23
C VAL A 59 1.11 -8.80 -17.45
N PRO A 60 0.75 -9.59 -18.47
CA PRO A 60 0.18 -9.06 -19.71
C PRO A 60 -1.20 -8.44 -19.53
N THR A 61 -1.98 -8.91 -18.55
CA THR A 61 -3.27 -8.35 -18.16
C THR A 61 -3.41 -8.25 -16.64
N PRO A 62 -4.30 -7.40 -16.13
CA PRO A 62 -4.50 -7.27 -14.68
C PRO A 62 -4.88 -8.57 -13.94
N GLN A 63 -5.32 -9.59 -14.69
CA GLN A 63 -5.80 -10.86 -14.14
C GLN A 63 -4.91 -12.05 -14.51
N MET A 64 -3.75 -11.84 -15.17
CA MET A 64 -2.91 -12.93 -15.64
C MET A 64 -1.45 -12.69 -15.30
N ILE A 65 -0.84 -13.67 -14.63
CA ILE A 65 0.61 -13.75 -14.50
C ILE A 65 1.10 -14.83 -15.46
N VAL A 66 2.14 -14.50 -16.22
CA VAL A 66 2.84 -15.44 -17.09
C VAL A 66 4.26 -15.60 -16.57
N ILE A 67 4.62 -16.83 -16.25
CA ILE A 67 5.94 -17.22 -15.77
C ILE A 67 6.60 -18.03 -16.88
N GLN A 68 7.72 -17.52 -17.37
CA GLN A 68 8.50 -18.16 -18.43
C GLN A 68 9.84 -18.61 -17.84
N PRO A 69 10.05 -19.90 -17.61
CA PRO A 69 11.29 -20.42 -17.07
C PRO A 69 12.45 -20.20 -18.07
N TRP A 70 13.65 -20.04 -17.55
CA TRP A 70 14.88 -19.99 -18.34
C TRP A 70 15.21 -21.36 -18.94
N ASP A 71 14.88 -22.42 -18.22
CA ASP A 71 15.03 -23.80 -18.65
C ASP A 71 13.67 -24.50 -18.60
N LYS A 72 13.28 -25.13 -19.70
CA LYS A 72 12.02 -25.90 -19.82
C LYS A 72 11.88 -27.02 -18.81
N GLY A 73 12.99 -27.59 -18.34
CA GLY A 73 13.00 -28.60 -17.29
C GLY A 73 12.48 -28.10 -15.93
N ALA A 74 12.44 -26.78 -15.72
CA ALA A 74 11.93 -26.18 -14.48
C ALA A 74 10.39 -26.08 -14.45
N LEU A 75 9.67 -26.31 -15.54
CA LEU A 75 8.21 -26.15 -15.61
C LEU A 75 7.46 -26.93 -14.54
N GLU A 76 7.78 -28.21 -14.36
CA GLU A 76 7.13 -29.06 -13.36
C GLU A 76 7.45 -28.60 -11.92
N ALA A 77 8.70 -28.18 -11.69
CA ALA A 77 9.13 -27.67 -10.39
C ALA A 77 8.41 -26.36 -10.04
N ILE A 78 8.27 -25.44 -11.00
CA ILE A 78 7.52 -24.20 -10.87
C ILE A 78 6.04 -24.49 -10.60
N GLN A 79 5.43 -25.38 -11.38
CA GLN A 79 4.03 -25.77 -11.18
C GLN A 79 3.81 -26.31 -9.76
N LYS A 80 4.66 -27.23 -9.31
CA LYS A 80 4.59 -27.82 -7.96
C LYS A 80 4.75 -26.76 -6.88
N ALA A 81 5.72 -25.84 -7.02
CA ALA A 81 5.96 -24.78 -6.06
C ALA A 81 4.74 -23.85 -5.93
N ILE A 82 4.08 -23.52 -7.04
CA ILE A 82 2.87 -22.70 -7.04
C ILE A 82 1.69 -23.44 -6.36
N LEU A 83 1.49 -24.72 -6.64
CA LEU A 83 0.44 -25.53 -6.02
C LEU A 83 0.62 -25.65 -4.51
N GLN A 84 1.87 -25.67 -4.03
CA GLN A 84 2.20 -25.74 -2.60
C GLN A 84 2.18 -24.36 -1.92
N SER A 85 2.13 -23.29 -2.70
CA SER A 85 2.10 -21.93 -2.17
C SER A 85 0.72 -21.57 -1.61
N PRO A 86 0.66 -20.57 -0.70
CA PRO A 86 -0.61 -20.12 -0.13
C PRO A 86 -1.46 -19.27 -1.11
N LEU A 87 -1.10 -19.22 -2.38
CA LEU A 87 -1.83 -18.44 -3.39
C LEU A 87 -3.23 -19.03 -3.67
N GLY A 88 -3.39 -20.34 -3.61
CA GLY A 88 -4.66 -21.00 -3.87
C GLY A 88 -5.12 -20.92 -5.34
N ILE A 89 -4.21 -20.66 -6.28
CA ILE A 89 -4.50 -20.53 -7.70
C ILE A 89 -3.88 -21.70 -8.45
N ALA A 90 -4.68 -22.37 -9.27
CA ALA A 90 -4.19 -23.47 -10.09
C ALA A 90 -3.36 -22.94 -11.28
N PRO A 91 -2.09 -23.37 -11.41
CA PRO A 91 -1.27 -23.00 -12.56
C PRO A 91 -1.69 -23.81 -13.81
N ILE A 92 -1.76 -23.12 -14.95
CA ILE A 92 -1.98 -23.74 -16.28
C ILE A 92 -0.64 -23.74 -17.00
N VAL A 93 -0.15 -24.92 -17.32
CA VAL A 93 1.07 -25.09 -18.13
C VAL A 93 0.70 -25.04 -19.61
N ASP A 94 1.30 -24.11 -20.35
CA ASP A 94 1.12 -23.95 -21.78
C ASP A 94 2.49 -23.95 -22.45
N LYS A 95 2.82 -25.05 -23.16
CA LYS A 95 4.08 -25.30 -23.89
C LYS A 95 5.33 -24.98 -23.05
N ASP A 96 5.74 -23.72 -23.02
CA ASP A 96 6.99 -23.24 -22.40
C ASP A 96 6.73 -22.22 -21.26
N THR A 97 5.48 -22.04 -20.85
CA THR A 97 5.09 -21.05 -19.84
C THR A 97 4.11 -21.63 -18.83
N VAL A 98 4.14 -21.07 -17.61
CA VAL A 98 3.12 -21.31 -16.60
C VAL A 98 2.27 -20.06 -16.49
N ARG A 99 0.95 -20.20 -16.65
CA ARG A 99 -0.01 -19.11 -16.56
C ARG A 99 -0.82 -19.24 -15.28
N LEU A 100 -0.96 -18.13 -14.56
CA LEU A 100 -1.84 -18.02 -13.42
C LEU A 100 -2.97 -17.05 -13.76
N SER A 101 -4.19 -17.56 -13.75
CA SER A 101 -5.38 -16.74 -13.97
C SER A 101 -5.98 -16.36 -12.60
N MET A 102 -5.97 -15.05 -12.30
CA MET A 102 -6.59 -14.52 -11.12
C MET A 102 -8.10 -14.46 -11.32
N PRO A 103 -8.92 -15.03 -10.42
CA PRO A 103 -10.36 -14.90 -10.53
C PRO A 103 -10.76 -13.43 -10.39
N ALA A 104 -11.64 -12.97 -11.28
CA ALA A 104 -12.21 -11.63 -11.18
C ALA A 104 -12.95 -11.47 -9.85
N LEU A 105 -12.82 -10.29 -9.24
CA LEU A 105 -13.62 -9.96 -8.06
C LEU A 105 -15.09 -9.85 -8.42
N THR A 106 -15.95 -10.43 -7.60
CA THR A 106 -17.40 -10.17 -7.70
C THR A 106 -17.71 -8.72 -7.32
N GLU A 107 -18.81 -8.19 -7.82
CA GLU A 107 -19.26 -6.82 -7.49
C GLU A 107 -19.41 -6.63 -5.97
N GLU A 108 -20.00 -7.61 -5.29
CA GLU A 108 -20.13 -7.60 -3.83
C GLU A 108 -18.77 -7.50 -3.12
N ARG A 109 -17.77 -8.25 -3.60
CA ARG A 109 -16.42 -8.22 -3.04
C ARG A 109 -15.74 -6.88 -3.26
N ARG A 110 -15.92 -6.26 -4.44
CA ARG A 110 -15.42 -4.90 -4.74
C ARG A 110 -16.00 -3.87 -3.78
N LEU A 111 -17.34 -3.88 -3.61
CA LEU A 111 -18.03 -2.98 -2.67
C LEU A 111 -17.56 -3.19 -1.23
N GLY A 112 -17.32 -4.44 -0.83
CA GLY A 112 -16.75 -4.77 0.47
C GLY A 112 -15.36 -4.17 0.67
N LEU A 113 -14.49 -4.28 -0.34
CA LEU A 113 -13.14 -3.69 -0.30
C LEU A 113 -13.17 -2.17 -0.26
N ILE A 114 -14.10 -1.51 -0.98
CA ILE A 114 -14.26 -0.06 -0.93
C ILE A 114 -14.67 0.39 0.47
N LYS A 115 -15.58 -0.32 1.14
CA LYS A 115 -15.95 -0.01 2.53
C LYS A 115 -14.75 -0.10 3.48
N VAL A 116 -13.93 -1.15 3.34
CA VAL A 116 -12.71 -1.30 4.15
C VAL A 116 -11.71 -0.18 3.83
N LEU A 117 -11.56 0.18 2.56
CA LEU A 117 -10.71 1.30 2.15
C LEU A 117 -11.16 2.62 2.79
N ASP A 118 -12.46 2.93 2.74
CA ASP A 118 -13.01 4.16 3.33
C ASP A 118 -12.86 4.17 4.86
N GLN A 119 -12.98 3.03 5.53
CA GLN A 119 -12.68 2.90 6.96
C GLN A 119 -11.22 3.24 7.26
N LYS A 120 -10.26 2.71 6.47
CA LYS A 120 -8.84 3.03 6.63
C LYS A 120 -8.52 4.50 6.37
N VAL A 121 -9.22 5.13 5.44
CA VAL A 121 -9.13 6.59 5.20
C VAL A 121 -9.57 7.38 6.45
N GLU A 122 -10.68 7.00 7.08
CA GLU A 122 -11.13 7.69 8.30
C GLU A 122 -10.17 7.47 9.48
N GLU A 123 -9.61 6.29 9.65
CA GLU A 123 -8.57 6.02 10.65
C GLU A 123 -7.35 6.93 10.44
N ALA A 124 -6.88 7.08 9.19
CA ALA A 124 -5.77 7.97 8.86
C ALA A 124 -6.11 9.45 9.14
N LYS A 125 -7.31 9.91 8.78
CA LYS A 125 -7.76 11.29 9.08
C LYS A 125 -7.85 11.56 10.57
N ILE A 126 -8.28 10.58 11.37
CA ILE A 126 -8.30 10.70 12.84
C ILE A 126 -6.87 10.87 13.36
N ALA A 127 -5.91 10.09 12.88
CA ALA A 127 -4.50 10.24 13.27
C ALA A 127 -3.96 11.65 12.92
N ILE A 128 -4.22 12.14 11.70
CA ILE A 128 -3.84 13.51 11.28
C ILE A 128 -4.48 14.56 12.20
N ARG A 129 -5.76 14.39 12.54
CA ARG A 129 -6.45 15.31 13.45
C ARG A 129 -5.82 15.33 14.84
N GLN A 130 -5.42 14.19 15.35
CA GLN A 130 -4.77 14.06 16.65
C GLN A 130 -3.42 14.79 16.68
N GLU A 131 -2.58 14.60 15.65
CA GLU A 131 -1.30 15.32 15.54
C GLU A 131 -1.50 16.84 15.43
N ARG A 132 -2.53 17.29 14.70
CA ARG A 132 -2.93 18.71 14.66
C ARG A 132 -3.28 19.26 16.05
N GLU A 133 -4.15 18.55 16.79
CA GLU A 133 -4.57 18.98 18.11
C GLU A 133 -3.39 19.07 19.07
N ASP A 134 -2.48 18.11 19.04
CA ASP A 134 -1.29 18.09 19.86
C ASP A 134 -0.35 19.26 19.51
N ALA A 135 -0.16 19.55 18.21
CA ALA A 135 0.63 20.70 17.77
C ALA A 135 0.02 22.04 18.23
N ILE A 136 -1.30 22.18 18.13
CA ILE A 136 -2.02 23.38 18.60
C ILE A 136 -1.86 23.53 20.11
N LYS A 137 -2.04 22.45 20.89
CA LYS A 137 -1.86 22.47 22.37
C LYS A 137 -0.44 22.89 22.75
N LYS A 138 0.59 22.31 22.10
CA LYS A 138 1.99 22.67 22.34
C LYS A 138 2.25 24.15 22.00
N THR A 139 1.71 24.64 20.89
CA THR A 139 1.88 26.03 20.46
C THR A 139 1.12 27.01 21.40
N GLN A 140 -0.05 26.62 21.86
CA GLN A 140 -0.84 27.36 22.86
C GLN A 140 -0.06 27.51 24.17
N LYS A 141 0.59 26.44 24.63
CA LYS A 141 1.42 26.48 25.84
C LYS A 141 2.59 27.46 25.70
N LEU A 142 3.27 27.49 24.56
CA LEU A 142 4.34 28.49 24.29
C LEU A 142 3.81 29.94 24.39
N LYS A 143 2.55 30.18 23.98
CA LYS A 143 1.91 31.49 24.12
C LYS A 143 1.64 31.81 25.60
N GLU A 144 1.09 30.85 26.35
CA GLU A 144 0.79 30.99 27.77
C GLU A 144 2.05 31.25 28.62
N ASP A 145 3.16 30.56 28.27
CA ASP A 145 4.47 30.73 28.89
C ASP A 145 5.20 32.02 28.37
N SER A 146 4.53 32.84 27.54
CA SER A 146 5.08 34.09 26.93
C SER A 146 6.35 33.87 26.07
N GLU A 147 6.58 32.66 25.60
CA GLU A 147 7.71 32.32 24.71
C GLU A 147 7.47 32.75 23.25
N ILE A 148 6.20 32.89 22.87
CA ILE A 148 5.78 33.42 21.55
C ILE A 148 4.71 34.50 21.71
N ARG A 149 4.65 35.41 20.74
CA ARG A 149 3.63 36.47 20.71
C ARG A 149 2.30 35.91 20.19
N GLU A 150 1.23 36.62 20.48
CA GLU A 150 -0.12 36.24 20.00
C GLU A 150 -0.21 36.13 18.48
N ASP A 151 0.40 37.06 17.74
CA ASP A 151 0.46 37.05 16.28
C ASP A 151 1.18 35.79 15.75
N ASP A 152 2.26 35.36 16.41
CA ASP A 152 3.01 34.17 16.05
C ASP A 152 2.18 32.89 16.29
N PHE A 153 1.37 32.88 17.35
CA PHE A 153 0.41 31.80 17.60
C PHE A 153 -0.62 31.67 16.47
N PHE A 154 -1.23 32.78 16.05
CA PHE A 154 -2.21 32.76 14.95
C PHE A 154 -1.59 32.37 13.60
N ARG A 155 -0.36 32.81 13.33
CA ARG A 155 0.39 32.37 12.14
C ARG A 155 0.67 30.88 12.18
N ALA A 156 1.17 30.36 13.31
CA ALA A 156 1.43 28.94 13.48
C ALA A 156 0.15 28.10 13.31
N LYS A 157 -0.98 28.55 13.89
CA LYS A 157 -2.29 27.88 13.74
C LYS A 157 -2.74 27.82 12.27
N THR A 158 -2.55 28.91 11.52
CA THR A 158 -2.88 28.95 10.09
C THR A 158 -1.98 28.01 9.27
N GLU A 159 -0.68 27.97 9.58
CA GLU A 159 0.29 27.09 8.92
C GLU A 159 -0.01 25.62 9.23
N ILE A 160 -0.29 25.29 10.50
CA ILE A 160 -0.72 23.95 10.90
C ILE A 160 -1.95 23.52 10.11
N GLN A 161 -2.97 24.38 9.99
CA GLN A 161 -4.18 24.02 9.24
C GLN A 161 -3.89 23.80 7.75
N LYS A 162 -3.06 24.62 7.13
CA LYS A 162 -2.65 24.47 5.73
C LYS A 162 -1.96 23.12 5.48
N ILE A 163 -1.07 22.70 6.40
CA ILE A 163 -0.40 21.40 6.31
C ILE A 163 -1.41 20.25 6.44
N VAL A 164 -2.35 20.34 7.38
CA VAL A 164 -3.42 19.33 7.54
C VAL A 164 -4.25 19.18 6.28
N ASP A 165 -4.61 20.30 5.65
CA ASP A 165 -5.39 20.30 4.41
C ASP A 165 -4.60 19.65 3.25
N GLU A 166 -3.29 19.93 3.14
CA GLU A 166 -2.40 19.26 2.19
C GLU A 166 -2.38 17.75 2.41
N PHE A 167 -2.20 17.30 3.66
CA PHE A 167 -2.15 15.86 3.97
C PHE A 167 -3.46 15.15 3.65
N ASN A 168 -4.60 15.75 3.99
CA ASN A 168 -5.91 15.14 3.75
C ASN A 168 -6.29 15.15 2.26
N ASN A 169 -6.13 16.29 1.57
CA ASN A 169 -6.63 16.48 0.22
C ASN A 169 -5.66 15.97 -0.85
N GLU A 170 -4.34 16.01 -0.60
CA GLU A 170 -3.36 15.59 -1.58
C GLU A 170 -2.85 14.17 -1.29
N LYS A 171 -2.36 13.89 -0.06
CA LYS A 171 -1.71 12.61 0.23
C LYS A 171 -2.71 11.47 0.46
N ILE A 172 -3.65 11.64 1.39
CA ILE A 172 -4.62 10.59 1.74
C ILE A 172 -5.60 10.37 0.58
N LYS A 173 -6.17 11.44 0.05
CA LYS A 173 -7.13 11.35 -1.06
C LYS A 173 -6.51 10.74 -2.31
N ALA A 174 -5.30 11.17 -2.71
CA ALA A 174 -4.63 10.59 -3.87
C ALA A 174 -4.35 9.10 -3.71
N ALA A 175 -3.92 8.65 -2.52
CA ALA A 175 -3.70 7.23 -2.24
C ALA A 175 -5.00 6.42 -2.27
N ARG A 176 -6.09 6.96 -1.69
CA ARG A 176 -7.44 6.38 -1.75
C ARG A 176 -7.91 6.22 -3.20
N ASP A 177 -7.89 7.30 -3.97
CA ASP A 177 -8.40 7.32 -5.35
C ASP A 177 -7.62 6.36 -6.26
N LYS A 178 -6.31 6.25 -6.04
CA LYS A 178 -5.47 5.26 -6.73
C LYS A 178 -5.92 3.84 -6.39
N LYS A 179 -6.11 3.53 -5.10
CA LYS A 179 -6.51 2.19 -4.66
C LYS A 179 -7.94 1.84 -5.09
N GLU A 180 -8.86 2.80 -5.06
CA GLU A 180 -10.23 2.61 -5.56
C GLU A 180 -10.23 2.24 -7.06
N LYS A 181 -9.44 2.94 -7.88
CA LYS A 181 -9.27 2.59 -9.30
C LYS A 181 -8.70 1.17 -9.48
N GLU A 182 -7.75 0.76 -8.64
CA GLU A 182 -7.22 -0.60 -8.67
C GLU A 182 -8.31 -1.64 -8.38
N ILE A 183 -9.16 -1.40 -7.37
CA ILE A 183 -10.29 -2.29 -6.99
C ILE A 183 -11.33 -2.36 -8.11
N LEU A 184 -11.66 -1.24 -8.73
CA LEU A 184 -12.68 -1.18 -9.77
C LEU A 184 -12.22 -1.76 -11.11
N SER A 185 -10.90 -1.78 -11.37
CA SER A 185 -10.31 -2.29 -12.62
C SER A 185 -9.85 -3.76 -12.56
N SER A 186 -10.11 -4.45 -11.45
CA SER A 186 -9.74 -5.87 -11.23
C SER A 186 -10.83 -6.84 -11.63
#